data_2f7e4527cc1b900b60f9040a93f264ce
#
_entry.id   2f7e4527cc1b900b60f9040a93f264ce
#
_cell.length_a   1.000
_cell.length_b   1.000
_cell.length_c   1.000
_cell.angle_alpha   90.00
_cell.angle_beta   90.00
_cell.angle_gamma   90.00
#
_symmetry.space_group_name_H-M   'P 1'
#
loop_
_entity.id
_entity.type
_entity.pdbx_description
1 polymer ?
#
loop_
_entity_poly.entity_id
_entity_poly.type
_entity_poly.pdbx_seq_one_letter_code
_entity_poly.pdbx_strand_id
1 'polypeptide(L)'
;MNIAMIMSGGVGKRFGTLLPKQYNLIHGRPVIDYVIDACREAKTVDKIVVVCDPQCVQFSAELSADDIEIAPNGSERCYSLQNGLEFIQEHYNCDNVCILDAVAPFVYPELIDEYFARLTEYDCVITCQKITGELGNYDYAILNRSDYYISQSPEAFRFSLLMRHFDPEFPSSELANQLPANTKRYLNFEFKNNLKITYDFELKYAEHMIAYFRERYRRSVKVYEKEAFITKGLQTYLLRTRARETNEWLMHVAENYPRLAEKWEITSFIANQTSRYGLVLLAQSVRFGDVIIKLIPPFVERYANEKSCYLALSNTFMCRLCDCDDAANALLLEQVKPGDYARFEDNLLLTRFWDSVFAGAALADENRGEDYRAGLYARLQSAEKLPYCSGPIAEHLQFAAALYERCFAKEPLYLLHGDLHEYNILKGANGYVAVDPIGFRAPLAFETSRFIRNDVLRNAKFGTAARLSLLFDYFGRWLPVEQVQAALYIDLSVTTYNSVYENETPRETERMLSLLDAVRAGLADNE
;
A
#
# COMPACT_ATOMS: atom_id res chain seq x y z
N MET A 1 -23.71 32.65 13.04
CA MET A 1 -22.58 32.10 12.26
C MET A 1 -21.52 31.59 13.23
N ASN A 2 -21.00 30.39 12.97
CA ASN A 2 -19.92 29.76 13.74
C ASN A 2 -18.61 29.85 12.98
N ILE A 3 -17.59 30.43 13.59
CA ILE A 3 -16.29 30.66 12.93
C ILE A 3 -15.20 29.87 13.64
N ALA A 4 -14.41 29.10 12.90
CA ALA A 4 -13.17 28.50 13.37
C ALA A 4 -12.00 29.46 13.13
N MET A 5 -11.33 29.88 14.19
CA MET A 5 -10.17 30.77 14.12
C MET A 5 -8.90 30.00 14.48
N ILE A 6 -7.99 29.84 13.52
CA ILE A 6 -6.76 29.07 13.66
C ILE A 6 -5.59 30.03 13.92
N MET A 7 -4.93 29.89 15.06
CA MET A 7 -3.81 30.72 15.50
C MET A 7 -2.49 30.20 14.95
N SER A 8 -1.93 30.87 13.95
CA SER A 8 -0.71 30.49 13.22
C SER A 8 0.40 31.56 13.23
N GLY A 9 0.30 32.60 14.07
CA GLY A 9 1.26 33.71 14.10
C GLY A 9 2.57 33.44 14.83
N GLY A 10 2.76 32.29 15.44
CA GLY A 10 3.94 31.98 16.26
C GLY A 10 5.19 31.65 15.44
N VAL A 11 6.30 32.35 15.70
CA VAL A 11 7.61 32.09 15.03
C VAL A 11 8.41 30.91 15.59
N GLY A 12 7.90 30.19 16.62
CA GLY A 12 8.49 28.95 17.09
C GLY A 12 9.88 29.04 17.71
N LYS A 13 10.22 30.09 18.46
CA LYS A 13 11.56 30.31 19.06
C LYS A 13 12.18 29.11 19.78
N ARG A 14 11.36 28.21 20.35
CA ARG A 14 11.77 26.98 21.07
C ARG A 14 11.96 25.76 20.16
N PHE A 15 11.51 25.84 18.91
CA PHE A 15 11.51 24.70 17.98
C PHE A 15 12.85 24.54 17.23
N GLY A 16 13.62 25.63 17.05
CA GLY A 16 15.00 25.58 16.53
C GLY A 16 15.14 25.43 15.01
N THR A 17 14.05 25.52 14.23
CA THR A 17 14.09 25.52 12.76
C THR A 17 13.93 26.92 12.16
N LEU A 18 14.40 27.11 10.92
CA LEU A 18 14.21 28.35 10.17
C LEU A 18 12.75 28.54 9.74
N LEU A 19 12.03 27.43 9.53
CA LEU A 19 10.62 27.44 9.19
C LEU A 19 9.78 27.46 10.48
N PRO A 20 8.74 28.30 10.60
CA PRO A 20 7.84 28.26 11.75
C PRO A 20 7.22 26.86 11.93
N LYS A 21 7.10 26.41 13.19
CA LYS A 21 6.79 25.03 13.54
C LYS A 21 5.51 24.45 12.90
N GLN A 22 4.49 25.29 12.68
CA GLN A 22 3.21 24.92 12.05
C GLN A 22 3.33 24.55 10.56
N TYR A 23 4.43 24.90 9.90
CA TYR A 23 4.71 24.60 8.50
C TYR A 23 5.72 23.47 8.33
N ASN A 24 6.25 22.89 9.42
CA ASN A 24 7.01 21.65 9.34
C ASN A 24 6.09 20.48 8.95
N LEU A 25 6.67 19.43 8.35
CA LEU A 25 5.90 18.39 7.71
C LEU A 25 5.68 17.18 8.61
N ILE A 26 4.45 16.69 8.64
CA ILE A 26 4.06 15.36 9.10
C ILE A 26 3.58 14.60 7.86
N HIS A 27 4.20 13.46 7.52
CA HIS A 27 3.91 12.68 6.31
C HIS A 27 3.82 13.53 5.04
N GLY A 28 4.74 14.48 4.87
CA GLY A 28 4.82 15.34 3.69
C GLY A 28 3.80 16.49 3.63
N ARG A 29 2.97 16.70 4.67
CA ARG A 29 2.00 17.80 4.77
C ARG A 29 2.33 18.74 5.93
N PRO A 30 2.19 20.06 5.78
CA PRO A 30 2.30 21.02 6.88
C PRO A 30 1.40 20.66 8.07
N VAL A 31 1.89 20.86 9.31
CA VAL A 31 1.11 20.58 10.53
C VAL A 31 -0.22 21.32 10.54
N ILE A 32 -0.25 22.57 10.09
CA ILE A 32 -1.47 23.40 10.04
C ILE A 32 -2.57 22.80 9.17
N ASP A 33 -2.23 22.09 8.08
CA ASP A 33 -3.20 21.49 7.16
C ASP A 33 -4.09 20.47 7.86
N TYR A 34 -3.57 19.79 8.89
CA TYR A 34 -4.34 18.85 9.70
C TYR A 34 -5.43 19.53 10.51
N VAL A 35 -5.18 20.78 10.96
CA VAL A 35 -6.17 21.58 11.71
C VAL A 35 -7.18 22.20 10.77
N ILE A 36 -6.74 22.66 9.59
CA ILE A 36 -7.63 23.20 8.53
C ILE A 36 -8.60 22.10 8.08
N ASP A 37 -8.11 20.89 7.81
CA ASP A 37 -8.96 19.74 7.42
C ASP A 37 -10.04 19.47 8.49
N ALA A 38 -9.67 19.47 9.78
CA ALA A 38 -10.63 19.24 10.85
C ALA A 38 -11.72 20.32 10.91
N CYS A 39 -11.35 21.58 10.67
CA CYS A 39 -12.32 22.68 10.59
C CYS A 39 -13.22 22.58 9.36
N ARG A 40 -12.66 22.21 8.20
CA ARG A 40 -13.39 22.08 6.93
C ARG A 40 -14.38 20.91 6.95
N GLU A 41 -14.03 19.81 7.63
CA GLU A 41 -14.88 18.63 7.74
C GLU A 41 -15.93 18.74 8.86
N ALA A 42 -15.79 19.69 9.78
CA ALA A 42 -16.80 19.95 10.82
C ALA A 42 -18.08 20.54 10.19
N LYS A 43 -19.23 19.95 10.56
CA LYS A 43 -20.54 20.27 9.95
C LYS A 43 -21.10 21.62 10.39
N THR A 44 -20.62 22.13 11.52
CA THR A 44 -21.15 23.33 12.17
C THR A 44 -20.29 24.57 11.93
N VAL A 45 -19.14 24.43 11.25
CA VAL A 45 -18.26 25.54 10.89
C VAL A 45 -18.76 26.22 9.61
N ASP A 46 -19.08 27.50 9.71
CA ASP A 46 -19.53 28.31 8.57
C ASP A 46 -18.36 29.00 7.83
N LYS A 47 -17.30 29.36 8.57
CA LYS A 47 -16.11 30.05 8.04
C LYS A 47 -14.85 29.64 8.81
N ILE A 48 -13.72 29.66 8.09
CA ILE A 48 -12.38 29.43 8.65
C ILE A 48 -11.55 30.68 8.48
N VAL A 49 -11.04 31.21 9.59
CA VAL A 49 -10.13 32.36 9.62
C VAL A 49 -8.79 31.90 10.16
N VAL A 50 -7.71 32.12 9.41
CA VAL A 50 -6.35 31.81 9.85
C VAL A 50 -5.60 33.08 10.18
N VAL A 51 -5.13 33.19 11.42
CA VAL A 51 -4.35 34.33 11.88
C VAL A 51 -2.87 34.01 11.69
N CYS A 52 -2.23 34.57 10.65
CA CYS A 52 -0.84 34.30 10.33
C CYS A 52 -0.13 35.52 9.70
N ASP A 53 1.20 35.43 9.61
CA ASP A 53 1.98 36.37 8.78
C ASP A 53 1.61 36.11 7.30
N PRO A 54 1.16 37.12 6.55
CA PRO A 54 0.84 36.98 5.13
C PRO A 54 1.97 36.40 4.28
N GLN A 55 3.23 36.59 4.68
CA GLN A 55 4.39 35.99 3.99
C GLN A 55 4.47 34.47 4.17
N CYS A 56 3.80 33.92 5.18
CA CYS A 56 3.79 32.50 5.45
C CYS A 56 2.75 31.72 4.65
N VAL A 57 1.83 32.38 3.94
CA VAL A 57 0.80 31.72 3.12
C VAL A 57 1.42 30.78 2.07
N GLN A 58 2.58 31.12 1.54
CA GLN A 58 3.33 30.30 0.57
C GLN A 58 3.77 28.91 1.10
N PHE A 59 3.75 28.67 2.41
CA PHE A 59 4.23 27.44 3.02
C PHE A 59 3.17 26.33 3.10
N SER A 60 1.91 26.65 2.79
CA SER A 60 0.82 25.68 2.68
C SER A 60 -0.13 26.07 1.56
N ALA A 61 -0.40 25.15 0.65
CA ALA A 61 -1.36 25.37 -0.44
C ALA A 61 -2.79 25.60 0.09
N GLU A 62 -3.13 25.01 1.25
CA GLU A 62 -4.43 25.15 1.88
C GLU A 62 -4.73 26.59 2.31
N LEU A 63 -3.71 27.36 2.66
CA LEU A 63 -3.86 28.79 3.03
C LEU A 63 -4.23 29.69 1.85
N SER A 64 -4.08 29.22 0.63
CA SER A 64 -4.48 29.94 -0.59
C SER A 64 -5.83 29.48 -1.15
N ALA A 65 -6.54 28.62 -0.45
CA ALA A 65 -7.84 28.13 -0.88
C ALA A 65 -8.96 29.17 -0.64
N ASP A 66 -9.97 29.19 -1.52
CA ASP A 66 -11.06 30.19 -1.51
C ASP A 66 -11.95 30.14 -0.25
N ASP A 67 -11.90 29.04 0.50
CA ASP A 67 -12.65 28.84 1.75
C ASP A 67 -11.92 29.30 3.01
N ILE A 68 -10.67 29.77 2.87
CA ILE A 68 -9.82 30.26 3.96
C ILE A 68 -9.66 31.78 3.89
N GLU A 69 -9.94 32.44 5.01
CA GLU A 69 -9.69 33.87 5.17
C GLU A 69 -8.44 34.10 6.02
N ILE A 70 -7.60 35.03 5.62
CA ILE A 70 -6.35 35.35 6.31
C ILE A 70 -6.47 36.66 7.09
N ALA A 71 -6.32 36.59 8.41
CA ALA A 71 -6.15 37.78 9.26
C ALA A 71 -4.66 37.95 9.63
N PRO A 72 -4.14 39.17 9.69
CA PRO A 72 -2.74 39.42 10.03
C PRO A 72 -2.45 39.06 11.49
N ASN A 73 -1.29 38.47 11.76
CA ASN A 73 -0.84 38.23 13.14
C ASN A 73 -0.31 39.53 13.79
N GLY A 74 -0.24 39.53 15.11
CA GLY A 74 0.42 40.56 15.93
C GLY A 74 1.83 40.13 16.34
N SER A 75 2.50 40.99 17.10
CA SER A 75 3.85 40.77 17.63
C SER A 75 3.91 39.63 18.65
N GLU A 76 2.80 39.39 19.34
CA GLU A 76 2.62 38.32 20.35
C GLU A 76 1.29 37.61 20.15
N ARG A 77 1.04 36.49 20.93
CA ARG A 77 -0.18 35.72 20.82
C ARG A 77 -1.44 36.54 21.15
N CYS A 78 -1.38 37.40 22.18
CA CYS A 78 -2.49 38.25 22.58
C CYS A 78 -2.89 39.25 21.49
N TYR A 79 -1.93 39.90 20.84
CA TYR A 79 -2.19 40.81 19.71
C TYR A 79 -2.61 40.07 18.43
N SER A 80 -2.13 38.85 18.23
CA SER A 80 -2.63 37.99 17.13
C SER A 80 -4.09 37.60 17.34
N LEU A 81 -4.47 37.28 18.59
CA LEU A 81 -5.86 37.04 18.98
C LEU A 81 -6.73 38.27 18.75
N GLN A 82 -6.24 39.45 19.19
CA GLN A 82 -6.92 40.71 18.96
C GLN A 82 -7.21 40.94 17.49
N ASN A 83 -6.17 40.88 16.65
CA ASN A 83 -6.31 41.11 15.21
C ASN A 83 -7.31 40.10 14.56
N GLY A 84 -7.26 38.82 14.95
CA GLY A 84 -8.19 37.82 14.46
C GLY A 84 -9.64 38.07 14.90
N LEU A 85 -9.86 38.45 16.16
CA LEU A 85 -11.19 38.77 16.68
C LEU A 85 -11.76 40.07 16.05
N GLU A 86 -10.95 41.11 15.89
CA GLU A 86 -11.31 42.36 15.22
C GLU A 86 -11.64 42.09 13.74
N PHE A 87 -10.82 41.31 13.02
CA PHE A 87 -11.10 40.87 11.66
C PHE A 87 -12.46 40.16 11.53
N ILE A 88 -12.76 39.24 12.45
CA ILE A 88 -14.06 38.53 12.46
C ILE A 88 -15.20 39.54 12.70
N GLN A 89 -15.03 40.48 13.65
CA GLN A 89 -16.05 41.46 13.97
C GLN A 89 -16.35 42.40 12.81
N GLU A 90 -15.32 42.79 12.04
CA GLU A 90 -15.45 43.69 10.91
C GLU A 90 -16.11 43.05 9.68
N HIS A 91 -15.85 41.74 9.46
CA HIS A 91 -16.25 41.12 8.21
C HIS A 91 -17.47 40.19 8.35
N TYR A 92 -17.82 39.74 9.59
CA TYR A 92 -18.82 38.71 9.79
C TYR A 92 -19.78 38.99 10.95
N ASN A 93 -21.02 38.55 10.80
CA ASN A 93 -21.97 38.47 11.92
C ASN A 93 -21.75 37.12 12.68
N CYS A 94 -20.76 37.12 13.56
CA CYS A 94 -20.35 35.93 14.30
C CYS A 94 -21.13 35.75 15.59
N ASP A 95 -21.75 34.59 15.79
CA ASP A 95 -22.41 34.22 17.04
C ASP A 95 -21.41 33.51 17.98
N ASN A 96 -20.63 32.57 17.41
CA ASN A 96 -19.69 31.75 18.17
C ASN A 96 -18.35 31.64 17.45
N VAL A 97 -17.26 31.61 18.20
CA VAL A 97 -15.90 31.40 17.70
C VAL A 97 -15.25 30.20 18.39
N CYS A 98 -14.65 29.31 17.62
CA CYS A 98 -13.76 28.25 18.11
C CYS A 98 -12.32 28.62 17.78
N ILE A 99 -11.47 28.74 18.79
CA ILE A 99 -10.07 29.13 18.68
C ILE A 99 -9.20 27.90 18.74
N LEU A 100 -8.41 27.69 17.69
CA LEU A 100 -7.55 26.51 17.51
C LEU A 100 -6.08 26.92 17.38
N ASP A 101 -5.18 26.15 17.96
CA ASP A 101 -3.75 26.30 17.70
C ASP A 101 -3.36 25.55 16.41
N ALA A 102 -2.70 26.21 15.47
CA ALA A 102 -2.22 25.62 14.20
C ALA A 102 -1.27 24.43 14.37
N VAL A 103 -0.80 24.17 15.57
CA VAL A 103 0.15 23.12 15.97
C VAL A 103 -0.47 22.02 16.82
N ALA A 104 -1.79 21.88 16.78
CA ALA A 104 -2.55 20.84 17.48
C ALA A 104 -3.16 19.85 16.46
N PRO A 105 -2.36 18.99 15.80
CA PRO A 105 -2.77 18.19 14.64
C PRO A 105 -3.77 17.07 14.97
N PHE A 106 -4.05 16.81 16.25
CA PHE A 106 -4.97 15.76 16.67
C PHE A 106 -6.41 16.23 16.89
N VAL A 107 -6.70 17.51 16.65
CA VAL A 107 -8.07 18.02 16.62
C VAL A 107 -8.86 17.30 15.51
N TYR A 108 -10.13 17.00 15.78
CA TYR A 108 -11.00 16.27 14.85
C TYR A 108 -12.36 16.97 14.69
N PRO A 109 -13.08 16.75 13.58
CA PRO A 109 -14.29 17.50 13.22
C PRO A 109 -15.40 17.42 14.29
N GLU A 110 -15.65 16.22 14.82
CA GLU A 110 -16.72 15.99 15.78
C GLU A 110 -16.49 16.71 17.13
N LEU A 111 -15.22 16.97 17.48
CA LEU A 111 -14.90 17.77 18.66
C LEU A 111 -15.31 19.24 18.46
N ILE A 112 -15.04 19.79 17.27
CA ILE A 112 -15.42 21.16 16.90
C ILE A 112 -16.95 21.29 16.87
N ASP A 113 -17.63 20.31 16.26
CA ASP A 113 -19.09 20.25 16.24
C ASP A 113 -19.69 20.17 17.65
N GLU A 114 -19.13 19.36 18.55
CA GLU A 114 -19.52 19.28 19.94
C GLU A 114 -19.36 20.62 20.65
N TYR A 115 -18.26 21.32 20.41
CA TYR A 115 -17.99 22.60 21.07
C TYR A 115 -19.02 23.66 20.68
N PHE A 116 -19.37 23.78 19.40
CA PHE A 116 -20.43 24.68 18.98
C PHE A 116 -21.81 24.27 19.52
N ALA A 117 -22.09 22.97 19.57
CA ALA A 117 -23.33 22.49 20.16
C ALA A 117 -23.44 22.84 21.66
N ARG A 118 -22.34 22.71 22.42
CA ARG A 118 -22.29 23.06 23.85
C ARG A 118 -22.54 24.54 24.12
N LEU A 119 -22.19 25.44 23.18
CA LEU A 119 -22.46 26.88 23.32
C LEU A 119 -23.95 27.23 23.30
N THR A 120 -24.84 26.29 23.03
CA THR A 120 -26.30 26.49 23.24
C THR A 120 -26.66 26.58 24.71
N GLU A 121 -25.91 25.87 25.59
CA GLU A 121 -26.16 25.77 27.04
C GLU A 121 -25.12 26.51 27.88
N TYR A 122 -23.90 26.65 27.35
CA TYR A 122 -22.76 27.26 28.02
C TYR A 122 -22.32 28.53 27.32
N ASP A 123 -21.58 29.35 28.00
CA ASP A 123 -21.04 30.61 27.44
C ASP A 123 -19.65 30.40 26.84
N CYS A 124 -18.90 29.40 27.36
CA CYS A 124 -17.64 28.97 26.79
C CYS A 124 -17.39 27.46 27.05
N VAL A 125 -16.57 26.88 26.20
CA VAL A 125 -16.11 25.50 26.23
C VAL A 125 -14.60 25.47 26.20
N ILE A 126 -13.97 24.78 27.13
CA ILE A 126 -12.52 24.76 27.29
C ILE A 126 -12.03 23.32 27.28
N THR A 127 -11.07 23.01 26.42
CA THR A 127 -10.34 21.75 26.52
C THR A 127 -9.44 21.75 27.75
N CYS A 128 -9.59 20.74 28.59
CA CYS A 128 -8.85 20.61 29.85
C CYS A 128 -8.14 19.26 29.93
N GLN A 129 -6.97 19.28 30.55
CA GLN A 129 -6.24 18.08 30.92
C GLN A 129 -6.03 18.02 32.42
N LYS A 130 -6.30 16.86 33.03
CA LYS A 130 -6.00 16.63 34.46
C LYS A 130 -4.49 16.56 34.66
N ILE A 131 -4.02 17.17 35.73
CA ILE A 131 -2.61 17.08 36.10
C ILE A 131 -2.34 15.71 36.72
N THR A 132 -1.45 14.93 36.12
CA THR A 132 -1.09 13.58 36.56
C THR A 132 0.20 13.55 37.38
N GLY A 133 1.08 14.54 37.20
CA GLY A 133 2.29 14.74 38.00
C GLY A 133 2.01 15.47 39.32
N GLU A 134 2.98 15.49 40.25
CA GLU A 134 2.93 16.32 41.44
C GLU A 134 3.20 17.79 41.09
N LEU A 135 2.47 18.69 41.75
CA LEU A 135 2.69 20.14 41.61
C LEU A 135 3.69 20.64 42.66
N GLY A 136 4.69 21.35 42.18
CA GLY A 136 5.59 22.16 43.00
C GLY A 136 5.44 23.64 42.68
N ASN A 137 5.73 24.52 43.61
CA ASN A 137 5.93 25.94 43.38
C ASN A 137 7.23 26.43 44.00
N TYR A 138 7.67 27.60 43.60
CA TYR A 138 8.94 28.17 44.07
C TYR A 138 8.87 28.62 45.56
N ASP A 139 7.67 28.78 46.11
CA ASP A 139 7.44 29.17 47.52
C ASP A 139 7.29 27.95 48.44
N TYR A 140 7.42 26.74 47.88
CA TYR A 140 7.28 25.45 48.62
C TYR A 140 5.95 25.28 49.32
N ALA A 141 4.88 25.94 48.89
CA ALA A 141 3.54 25.75 49.39
C ALA A 141 2.99 24.38 48.99
N ILE A 142 2.23 23.75 49.87
CA ILE A 142 1.53 22.51 49.56
C ILE A 142 0.36 22.83 48.64
N LEU A 143 0.38 22.27 47.43
CA LEU A 143 -0.67 22.41 46.43
C LEU A 143 -1.44 21.08 46.30
N ASN A 144 -2.76 21.17 46.26
CA ASN A 144 -3.59 20.03 45.91
C ASN A 144 -3.82 20.05 44.38
N ARG A 145 -3.20 19.11 43.64
CA ARG A 145 -3.31 19.04 42.17
C ARG A 145 -4.75 18.91 41.67
N SER A 146 -5.68 18.42 42.49
CA SER A 146 -7.08 18.28 42.13
C SER A 146 -7.81 19.62 41.95
N ASP A 147 -7.23 20.72 42.47
CA ASP A 147 -7.78 22.06 42.34
C ASP A 147 -7.32 22.76 41.01
N TYR A 148 -6.50 22.07 40.23
CA TYR A 148 -5.88 22.62 39.01
C TYR A 148 -6.12 21.73 37.82
N TYR A 149 -6.11 22.34 36.64
CA TYR A 149 -6.10 21.67 35.34
C TYR A 149 -5.18 22.43 34.39
N ILE A 150 -4.84 21.82 33.27
CA ILE A 150 -4.13 22.47 32.15
C ILE A 150 -5.17 22.79 31.10
N SER A 151 -5.33 24.07 30.73
CA SER A 151 -6.13 24.49 29.58
C SER A 151 -5.38 24.27 28.28
N GLN A 152 -6.09 23.88 27.23
CA GLN A 152 -5.54 23.55 25.92
C GLN A 152 -6.47 24.06 24.80
N SER A 153 -5.94 24.14 23.58
CA SER A 153 -6.72 24.31 22.36
C SER A 153 -7.40 22.98 21.97
N PRO A 154 -8.63 22.98 21.36
CA PRO A 154 -9.42 24.17 21.05
C PRO A 154 -10.19 24.71 22.26
N GLU A 155 -10.56 25.99 22.16
CA GLU A 155 -11.48 26.67 23.09
C GLU A 155 -12.60 27.32 22.28
N ALA A 156 -13.84 27.28 22.75
CA ALA A 156 -14.95 27.93 22.04
C ALA A 156 -15.72 28.90 22.94
N PHE A 157 -16.19 30.00 22.35
CA PHE A 157 -16.81 31.09 23.09
C PHE A 157 -18.02 31.65 22.33
N ARG A 158 -19.02 32.14 23.05
CA ARG A 158 -19.98 33.10 22.49
C ARG A 158 -19.21 34.36 22.10
N PHE A 159 -19.22 34.72 20.83
CA PHE A 159 -18.35 35.75 20.27
C PHE A 159 -18.54 37.09 20.96
N SER A 160 -19.79 37.55 21.12
CA SER A 160 -20.10 38.84 21.73
C SER A 160 -19.67 38.93 23.21
N LEU A 161 -19.66 37.81 23.94
CA LEU A 161 -19.18 37.76 25.32
C LEU A 161 -17.65 37.88 25.37
N LEU A 162 -16.95 37.12 24.51
CA LEU A 162 -15.51 37.19 24.43
C LEU A 162 -15.03 38.62 24.04
N MET A 163 -15.60 39.21 22.97
CA MET A 163 -15.24 40.54 22.51
C MET A 163 -15.41 41.64 23.58
N ARG A 164 -16.45 41.48 24.40
CA ARG A 164 -16.72 42.48 25.47
C ARG A 164 -15.69 42.46 26.58
N HIS A 165 -15.06 41.31 26.84
CA HIS A 165 -14.17 41.10 28.00
C HIS A 165 -12.73 40.82 27.59
N PHE A 166 -12.42 40.71 26.32
CA PHE A 166 -11.06 40.49 25.83
C PHE A 166 -10.18 41.71 26.06
N ASP A 167 -9.07 41.48 26.76
CA ASP A 167 -8.01 42.48 27.01
C ASP A 167 -6.66 41.84 26.65
N PRO A 168 -5.94 42.31 25.63
CA PRO A 168 -4.63 41.77 25.25
C PRO A 168 -3.56 41.91 26.33
N GLU A 169 -3.72 42.85 27.28
CA GLU A 169 -2.80 43.05 28.39
C GLU A 169 -3.14 42.24 29.64
N PHE A 170 -4.19 41.41 29.60
CA PHE A 170 -4.58 40.58 30.71
C PHE A 170 -3.48 39.55 31.05
N PRO A 171 -3.13 39.36 32.35
CA PRO A 171 -1.96 38.58 32.75
C PRO A 171 -2.06 37.06 32.56
N SER A 172 -3.22 36.54 32.16
CA SER A 172 -3.43 35.12 31.88
C SER A 172 -3.61 34.88 30.37
N SER A 173 -2.96 33.84 29.87
CA SER A 173 -3.16 33.35 28.48
C SER A 173 -4.44 32.52 28.31
N GLU A 174 -5.10 32.10 29.39
CA GLU A 174 -6.38 31.41 29.36
C GLU A 174 -7.52 32.43 29.23
N LEU A 175 -8.19 32.43 28.08
CA LEU A 175 -9.22 33.43 27.76
C LEU A 175 -10.43 33.38 28.70
N ALA A 176 -10.78 32.21 29.21
CA ALA A 176 -11.88 32.06 30.13
C ALA A 176 -11.64 32.80 31.48
N ASN A 177 -10.38 33.10 31.83
CA ASN A 177 -10.08 33.88 33.05
C ASN A 177 -10.43 35.36 32.92
N GLN A 178 -10.61 35.87 31.69
CA GLN A 178 -11.04 37.23 31.43
C GLN A 178 -12.57 37.39 31.53
N LEU A 179 -13.31 36.30 31.53
CA LEU A 179 -14.76 36.33 31.56
C LEU A 179 -15.28 36.48 33.02
N PRO A 180 -16.47 37.06 33.20
CA PRO A 180 -17.09 37.20 34.52
C PRO A 180 -17.19 35.89 35.32
N ALA A 181 -17.12 35.98 36.63
CA ALA A 181 -17.16 34.80 37.51
C ALA A 181 -18.43 33.94 37.37
N ASN A 182 -19.55 34.56 36.99
CA ASN A 182 -20.83 33.90 36.77
C ASN A 182 -20.99 33.30 35.37
N THR A 183 -19.96 33.35 34.50
CA THR A 183 -19.97 32.73 33.16
C THR A 183 -20.14 31.22 33.30
N LYS A 184 -21.07 30.65 32.54
CA LYS A 184 -21.26 29.20 32.44
C LYS A 184 -20.17 28.56 31.61
N ARG A 185 -19.23 27.86 32.26
CA ARG A 185 -18.09 27.19 31.62
C ARG A 185 -18.32 25.69 31.50
N TYR A 186 -18.06 25.11 30.34
CA TYR A 186 -17.95 23.66 30.17
C TYR A 186 -16.47 23.29 30.06
N LEU A 187 -16.00 22.44 30.97
CA LEU A 187 -14.62 21.95 31.02
C LEU A 187 -14.59 20.54 30.39
N ASN A 188 -14.02 20.41 29.19
CA ASN A 188 -13.93 19.15 28.49
C ASN A 188 -12.64 18.41 28.85
N PHE A 189 -12.71 17.30 29.60
CA PHE A 189 -11.61 16.42 29.95
C PHE A 189 -11.51 15.16 29.09
N GLU A 190 -12.39 15.00 28.10
CA GLU A 190 -12.43 13.78 27.29
C GLU A 190 -11.45 13.78 26.13
N PHE A 191 -10.99 14.94 25.67
CA PHE A 191 -9.93 15.05 24.68
C PHE A 191 -8.55 14.84 25.32
N LYS A 192 -8.25 13.58 25.70
CA LYS A 192 -7.09 13.20 26.53
C LYS A 192 -5.75 13.22 25.82
N ASN A 193 -5.76 13.07 24.50
CA ASN A 193 -4.55 12.88 23.70
C ASN A 193 -4.20 14.11 22.88
N ASN A 194 -4.63 15.29 23.32
CA ASN A 194 -4.28 16.53 22.67
C ASN A 194 -2.77 16.78 22.74
N LEU A 195 -2.16 17.04 21.60
CA LEU A 195 -0.74 17.39 21.47
C LEU A 195 -0.61 18.75 20.85
N LYS A 196 0.05 19.67 21.57
CA LYS A 196 0.49 20.96 21.03
C LYS A 196 1.98 20.89 20.74
N ILE A 197 2.37 20.79 19.47
CA ILE A 197 3.77 20.72 19.05
C ILE A 197 4.50 22.01 19.46
N THR A 198 5.48 21.84 20.36
CA THR A 198 6.28 22.92 20.95
C THR A 198 7.77 22.71 20.70
N TYR A 199 8.21 21.45 20.73
CA TYR A 199 9.61 21.03 20.52
C TYR A 199 9.70 20.13 19.28
N ASP A 200 10.89 20.02 18.72
CA ASP A 200 11.15 19.25 17.48
C ASP A 200 10.86 17.75 17.62
N PHE A 201 11.16 17.16 18.77
CA PHE A 201 10.85 15.73 19.03
C PHE A 201 9.34 15.42 19.04
N GLU A 202 8.50 16.40 19.42
CA GLU A 202 7.04 16.25 19.40
C GLU A 202 6.49 16.13 17.97
N LEU A 203 7.20 16.69 16.98
CA LEU A 203 6.86 16.50 15.57
C LEU A 203 6.96 15.03 15.16
N LYS A 204 8.06 14.37 15.54
CA LYS A 204 8.24 12.93 15.30
C LYS A 204 7.22 12.08 16.05
N TYR A 205 6.90 12.46 17.28
CA TYR A 205 5.83 11.81 18.03
C TYR A 205 4.48 11.98 17.31
N ALA A 206 4.16 13.21 16.88
CA ALA A 206 2.95 13.48 16.12
C ALA A 206 2.89 12.65 14.82
N GLU A 207 3.99 12.56 14.09
CA GLU A 207 4.09 11.79 12.86
C GLU A 207 3.73 10.31 13.06
N HIS A 208 4.21 9.70 14.15
CA HIS A 208 3.87 8.32 14.50
C HIS A 208 2.43 8.14 14.99
N MET A 209 1.90 9.12 15.72
CA MET A 209 0.61 9.01 16.38
C MET A 209 -0.57 9.51 15.55
N ILE A 210 -0.32 10.34 14.52
CA ILE A 210 -1.40 10.96 13.75
C ILE A 210 -2.30 9.93 13.05
N ALA A 211 -1.71 8.85 12.54
CA ALA A 211 -2.43 7.73 11.94
C ALA A 211 -3.41 7.10 12.93
N TYR A 212 -2.92 6.77 14.13
CA TYR A 212 -3.73 6.18 15.20
C TYR A 212 -4.90 7.08 15.63
N PHE A 213 -4.66 8.39 15.81
CA PHE A 213 -5.72 9.31 16.21
C PHE A 213 -6.70 9.61 15.09
N ARG A 214 -6.24 9.71 13.85
CA ARG A 214 -7.12 9.89 12.68
C ARG A 214 -8.01 8.67 12.45
N GLU A 215 -7.49 7.46 12.56
CA GLU A 215 -8.31 6.25 12.45
C GLU A 215 -9.39 6.19 13.54
N ARG A 216 -9.07 6.63 14.75
CA ARG A 216 -10.01 6.64 15.88
C ARG A 216 -11.12 7.68 15.73
N TYR A 217 -10.83 8.85 15.16
CA TYR A 217 -11.75 9.99 15.08
C TYR A 217 -12.29 10.25 13.67
N ARG A 218 -11.67 9.69 12.63
CA ARG A 218 -12.15 9.75 11.24
C ARG A 218 -12.67 8.40 10.79
N ARG A 219 -13.95 8.32 10.53
CA ARG A 219 -14.56 7.15 9.87
C ARG A 219 -14.24 7.05 8.36
N SER A 220 -13.54 8.01 7.75
CA SER A 220 -13.43 8.11 6.30
C SER A 220 -12.06 7.88 5.68
N VAL A 221 -10.94 7.99 6.39
CA VAL A 221 -9.61 7.68 5.81
C VAL A 221 -8.90 6.65 6.70
N LYS A 222 -8.94 5.38 6.27
CA LYS A 222 -8.09 4.35 6.88
C LYS A 222 -6.64 4.63 6.48
N VAL A 223 -5.82 5.06 7.43
CA VAL A 223 -4.36 5.09 7.25
C VAL A 223 -3.85 3.69 7.56
N TYR A 224 -3.08 3.13 6.64
CA TYR A 224 -2.49 1.80 6.80
C TYR A 224 -1.00 1.98 7.13
N GLU A 225 -0.57 1.33 8.20
CA GLU A 225 0.86 1.20 8.48
C GLU A 225 1.45 0.09 7.61
N LYS A 226 2.74 0.17 7.28
CA LYS A 226 3.42 -0.85 6.46
C LYS A 226 3.31 -2.25 7.07
N GLU A 227 3.17 -2.34 8.39
CA GLU A 227 2.98 -3.57 9.17
C GLU A 227 1.74 -4.35 8.74
N ALA A 228 0.68 -3.66 8.29
CA ALA A 228 -0.53 -4.29 7.74
C ALA A 228 -0.26 -5.09 6.45
N PHE A 229 0.85 -4.78 5.77
CA PHE A 229 1.26 -5.38 4.51
C PHE A 229 2.43 -6.37 4.66
N ILE A 230 3.01 -6.53 5.85
CA ILE A 230 4.09 -7.48 6.10
C ILE A 230 3.52 -8.89 6.24
N THR A 231 3.82 -9.75 5.26
CA THR A 231 3.39 -11.14 5.24
C THR A 231 4.55 -12.09 5.54
N LYS A 232 4.24 -13.34 5.94
CA LYS A 232 5.27 -14.38 6.13
C LYS A 232 6.03 -14.67 4.84
N GLY A 233 5.37 -14.64 3.70
CA GLY A 233 6.00 -14.81 2.40
C GLY A 233 7.07 -13.76 2.12
N LEU A 234 6.75 -12.46 2.34
CA LEU A 234 7.71 -11.37 2.19
C LEU A 234 8.88 -11.47 3.17
N GLN A 235 8.61 -11.84 4.43
CA GLN A 235 9.65 -12.05 5.45
C GLN A 235 10.62 -13.16 5.07
N THR A 236 10.15 -14.22 4.44
CA THR A 236 11.01 -15.37 4.06
C THR A 236 11.84 -15.12 2.83
N TYR A 237 11.49 -14.17 1.97
CA TYR A 237 12.21 -13.91 0.73
C TYR A 237 12.63 -12.44 0.56
N LEU A 238 11.72 -11.53 0.20
CA LEU A 238 12.10 -10.15 -0.14
C LEU A 238 12.71 -9.37 1.03
N LEU A 239 12.15 -9.47 2.23
CA LEU A 239 12.72 -8.82 3.42
C LEU A 239 14.05 -9.42 3.85
N ARG A 240 14.33 -10.67 3.48
CA ARG A 240 15.61 -11.31 3.74
C ARG A 240 16.68 -10.97 2.71
N THR A 241 16.30 -10.87 1.42
CA THR A 241 17.23 -10.70 0.30
C THR A 241 17.43 -9.24 -0.11
N ARG A 242 16.40 -8.41 0.06
CA ARG A 242 16.33 -6.99 -0.35
C ARG A 242 15.62 -6.14 0.71
N ALA A 243 16.10 -6.21 1.96
CA ALA A 243 15.39 -5.61 3.11
C ALA A 243 15.12 -4.11 2.96
N ARG A 244 16.09 -3.36 2.46
CA ARG A 244 15.97 -1.90 2.32
C ARG A 244 14.90 -1.55 1.29
N GLU A 245 15.04 -2.03 0.06
CA GLU A 245 14.12 -1.73 -1.03
C GLU A 245 12.71 -2.22 -0.71
N THR A 246 12.59 -3.37 -0.05
CA THR A 246 11.30 -3.91 0.37
C THR A 246 10.63 -3.05 1.43
N ASN A 247 11.36 -2.54 2.42
CA ASN A 247 10.80 -1.64 3.43
C ASN A 247 10.37 -0.30 2.83
N GLU A 248 11.19 0.29 1.94
CA GLU A 248 10.86 1.53 1.23
C GLU A 248 9.59 1.34 0.37
N TRP A 249 9.47 0.21 -0.34
CA TRP A 249 8.29 -0.12 -1.10
C TRP A 249 7.05 -0.34 -0.23
N LEU A 250 7.16 -1.04 0.91
CA LEU A 250 6.04 -1.25 1.84
C LEU A 250 5.52 0.07 2.45
N MET A 251 6.41 1.03 2.71
CA MET A 251 6.02 2.37 3.13
C MET A 251 5.22 3.06 2.02
N HIS A 252 5.73 3.01 0.78
CA HIS A 252 5.03 3.56 -0.38
C HIS A 252 3.66 2.89 -0.63
N VAL A 253 3.57 1.57 -0.44
CA VAL A 253 2.28 0.84 -0.50
C VAL A 253 1.32 1.37 0.56
N ALA A 254 1.76 1.51 1.81
CA ALA A 254 0.93 2.00 2.91
C ALA A 254 0.39 3.41 2.64
N GLU A 255 1.21 4.30 2.10
CA GLU A 255 0.84 5.67 1.74
C GLU A 255 -0.16 5.73 0.57
N ASN A 256 0.00 4.88 -0.45
CA ASN A 256 -0.81 4.91 -1.66
C ASN A 256 -2.04 4.01 -1.61
N TYR A 257 -2.11 3.05 -0.69
CA TYR A 257 -3.23 2.13 -0.59
C TYR A 257 -4.59 2.82 -0.38
N PRO A 258 -4.72 3.90 0.43
CA PRO A 258 -5.99 4.63 0.56
C PRO A 258 -6.54 5.12 -0.78
N ARG A 259 -5.67 5.66 -1.66
CA ARG A 259 -6.04 6.07 -3.02
C ARG A 259 -6.52 4.90 -3.88
N LEU A 260 -5.83 3.75 -3.80
CA LEU A 260 -6.25 2.53 -4.50
C LEU A 260 -7.57 2.00 -3.96
N ALA A 261 -7.75 2.03 -2.64
CA ALA A 261 -8.97 1.58 -1.99
C ALA A 261 -10.18 2.45 -2.39
N GLU A 262 -9.99 3.76 -2.49
CA GLU A 262 -11.00 4.68 -2.99
C GLU A 262 -11.30 4.43 -4.48
N LYS A 263 -10.26 4.41 -5.34
CA LYS A 263 -10.39 4.15 -6.78
C LYS A 263 -11.19 2.88 -7.09
N TRP A 264 -10.97 1.83 -6.30
CA TRP A 264 -11.57 0.52 -6.51
C TRP A 264 -12.71 0.20 -5.54
N GLU A 265 -13.15 1.18 -4.75
CA GLU A 265 -14.22 1.07 -3.76
C GLU A 265 -14.04 -0.13 -2.81
N ILE A 266 -12.81 -0.29 -2.27
CA ILE A 266 -12.45 -1.41 -1.39
C ILE A 266 -12.94 -1.16 0.03
N THR A 267 -13.71 -2.08 0.57
CA THR A 267 -14.26 -2.01 1.93
C THR A 267 -13.42 -2.76 2.97
N SER A 268 -12.75 -3.83 2.54
CA SER A 268 -11.90 -4.66 3.43
C SER A 268 -10.88 -5.46 2.63
N PHE A 269 -9.79 -5.87 3.30
CA PHE A 269 -8.84 -6.82 2.74
C PHE A 269 -8.19 -7.71 3.81
N ILE A 270 -7.64 -8.84 3.35
CA ILE A 270 -6.78 -9.75 4.11
C ILE A 270 -5.54 -10.03 3.26
N ALA A 271 -4.35 -9.83 3.82
CA ALA A 271 -3.10 -10.09 3.11
C ALA A 271 -2.80 -11.60 3.06
N ASN A 272 -2.53 -12.12 1.86
CA ASN A 272 -2.10 -13.50 1.66
C ASN A 272 -0.71 -13.71 2.26
N GLN A 273 -0.58 -14.72 3.11
CA GLN A 273 0.63 -14.97 3.89
C GLN A 273 1.73 -15.73 3.14
N THR A 274 1.46 -16.26 1.95
CA THR A 274 2.37 -17.16 1.23
C THR A 274 3.09 -16.51 0.05
N SER A 275 2.62 -15.37 -0.45
CA SER A 275 3.24 -14.67 -1.58
C SER A 275 4.63 -14.14 -1.21
N ARG A 276 5.66 -14.46 -2.03
CA ARG A 276 7.07 -14.17 -1.76
C ARG A 276 7.60 -12.97 -2.55
N TYR A 277 7.06 -12.72 -3.75
CA TYR A 277 7.60 -11.76 -4.72
C TYR A 277 6.78 -10.46 -4.82
N GLY A 278 5.75 -10.31 -4.02
CA GLY A 278 4.86 -9.16 -3.98
C GLY A 278 3.76 -9.35 -2.97
N LEU A 279 2.85 -8.39 -2.88
CA LEU A 279 1.67 -8.46 -2.04
C LEU A 279 0.47 -8.96 -2.84
N VAL A 280 -0.25 -9.89 -2.26
CA VAL A 280 -1.55 -10.37 -2.75
C VAL A 280 -2.56 -10.14 -1.64
N LEU A 281 -3.54 -9.27 -1.88
CA LEU A 281 -4.60 -8.94 -0.93
C LEU A 281 -5.92 -9.53 -1.43
N LEU A 282 -6.55 -10.36 -0.62
CA LEU A 282 -7.94 -10.78 -0.84
C LEU A 282 -8.82 -9.65 -0.33
N ALA A 283 -9.60 -9.03 -1.21
CA ALA A 283 -10.34 -7.81 -0.89
C ALA A 283 -11.80 -7.87 -1.32
N GLN A 284 -12.62 -7.01 -0.72
CA GLN A 284 -14.00 -6.79 -1.14
C GLN A 284 -14.15 -5.39 -1.71
N SER A 285 -14.71 -5.30 -2.91
CA SER A 285 -15.04 -4.05 -3.59
C SER A 285 -16.56 -3.91 -3.73
N VAL A 286 -17.08 -2.71 -3.47
CA VAL A 286 -18.50 -2.41 -3.73
C VAL A 286 -18.83 -2.56 -5.22
N ARG A 287 -17.90 -2.13 -6.09
CA ARG A 287 -18.07 -2.13 -7.54
C ARG A 287 -17.79 -3.48 -8.21
N PHE A 288 -16.79 -4.21 -7.75
CA PHE A 288 -16.28 -5.40 -8.44
C PHE A 288 -16.56 -6.71 -7.68
N GLY A 289 -17.12 -6.65 -6.46
CA GLY A 289 -17.34 -7.82 -5.60
C GLY A 289 -16.05 -8.33 -4.95
N ASP A 290 -15.91 -9.64 -4.85
CA ASP A 290 -14.71 -10.27 -4.30
C ASP A 290 -13.56 -10.19 -5.32
N VAL A 291 -12.45 -9.57 -4.93
CA VAL A 291 -11.31 -9.27 -5.80
C VAL A 291 -9.98 -9.63 -5.15
N ILE A 292 -8.97 -9.75 -5.98
CA ILE A 292 -7.57 -9.84 -5.58
C ILE A 292 -6.86 -8.55 -6.00
N ILE A 293 -6.20 -7.90 -5.07
CA ILE A 293 -5.27 -6.80 -5.37
C ILE A 293 -3.86 -7.38 -5.32
N LYS A 294 -3.15 -7.33 -6.45
CA LYS A 294 -1.76 -7.74 -6.54
C LYS A 294 -0.88 -6.51 -6.70
N LEU A 295 0.01 -6.27 -5.73
CA LEU A 295 0.98 -5.18 -5.73
C LEU A 295 2.37 -5.76 -5.95
N ILE A 296 3.05 -5.30 -7.00
CA ILE A 296 4.34 -5.84 -7.44
C ILE A 296 5.43 -4.81 -7.21
N PRO A 297 6.48 -5.13 -6.43
CA PRO A 297 7.58 -4.20 -6.21
C PRO A 297 8.27 -3.82 -7.52
N PRO A 298 8.63 -2.54 -7.74
CA PRO A 298 9.23 -2.09 -8.99
C PRO A 298 10.59 -2.77 -9.29
N PHE A 299 11.32 -3.17 -8.26
CA PHE A 299 12.60 -3.87 -8.38
C PHE A 299 12.50 -5.37 -8.69
N VAL A 300 11.27 -5.91 -8.82
CA VAL A 300 11.03 -7.31 -9.24
C VAL A 300 10.84 -7.43 -10.76
N GLU A 301 10.58 -6.31 -11.45
CA GLU A 301 10.48 -6.18 -12.93
C GLU A 301 9.44 -7.10 -13.59
N ARG A 302 8.40 -7.54 -12.84
CA ARG A 302 7.36 -8.46 -13.35
C ARG A 302 6.07 -7.78 -13.78
N TYR A 303 5.78 -6.58 -13.26
CA TYR A 303 4.47 -5.93 -13.43
C TYR A 303 4.04 -5.78 -14.89
N ALA A 304 4.92 -5.28 -15.75
CA ALA A 304 4.61 -5.04 -17.17
C ALA A 304 4.28 -6.34 -17.91
N ASN A 305 5.02 -7.41 -17.65
CA ASN A 305 4.80 -8.71 -18.26
C ASN A 305 3.49 -9.35 -17.79
N GLU A 306 3.23 -9.36 -16.46
CA GLU A 306 1.99 -9.88 -15.91
C GLU A 306 0.77 -9.12 -16.44
N LYS A 307 0.82 -7.77 -16.41
CA LYS A 307 -0.24 -6.92 -16.99
C LYS A 307 -0.51 -7.23 -18.44
N SER A 308 0.56 -7.40 -19.26
CA SER A 308 0.44 -7.73 -20.68
C SER A 308 -0.26 -9.06 -20.88
N CYS A 309 0.05 -10.08 -20.07
CA CYS A 309 -0.62 -11.38 -20.12
C CYS A 309 -2.11 -11.26 -19.78
N TYR A 310 -2.46 -10.57 -18.70
CA TYR A 310 -3.87 -10.37 -18.36
C TYR A 310 -4.62 -9.62 -19.45
N LEU A 311 -4.05 -8.58 -20.05
CA LEU A 311 -4.69 -7.82 -21.13
C LEU A 311 -4.88 -8.65 -22.42
N ALA A 312 -3.94 -9.54 -22.73
CA ALA A 312 -3.99 -10.36 -23.94
C ALA A 312 -4.86 -11.61 -23.77
N LEU A 313 -4.84 -12.24 -22.60
CA LEU A 313 -5.38 -13.58 -22.35
C LEU A 313 -6.60 -13.61 -21.42
N SER A 314 -7.04 -12.46 -20.88
CA SER A 314 -8.10 -12.36 -19.86
C SER A 314 -9.47 -12.90 -20.29
N ASN A 315 -9.76 -12.93 -21.58
CA ASN A 315 -11.04 -13.42 -22.09
C ASN A 315 -10.97 -14.87 -22.62
N THR A 316 -9.89 -15.59 -22.29
CA THR A 316 -9.66 -16.96 -22.72
C THR A 316 -9.66 -17.91 -21.51
N PHE A 317 -8.48 -18.28 -21.05
CA PHE A 317 -8.31 -19.21 -19.93
C PHE A 317 -7.82 -18.54 -18.64
N MET A 318 -7.53 -17.24 -18.67
CA MET A 318 -7.08 -16.45 -17.52
C MET A 318 -8.24 -15.94 -16.69
N CYS A 319 -8.03 -15.74 -15.39
CA CYS A 319 -8.94 -14.94 -14.58
C CYS A 319 -9.02 -13.49 -15.10
N ARG A 320 -10.15 -12.85 -14.83
CA ARG A 320 -10.43 -11.52 -15.38
C ARG A 320 -9.60 -10.44 -14.69
N LEU A 321 -8.94 -9.58 -15.49
CA LEU A 321 -8.42 -8.30 -15.02
C LEU A 321 -9.58 -7.31 -14.93
N CYS A 322 -9.86 -6.83 -13.71
CA CYS A 322 -10.91 -5.85 -13.46
C CYS A 322 -10.44 -4.42 -13.73
N ASP A 323 -9.23 -4.08 -13.28
CA ASP A 323 -8.56 -2.79 -13.48
C ASP A 323 -7.06 -2.90 -13.17
N CYS A 324 -6.30 -1.85 -13.42
CA CYS A 324 -4.89 -1.75 -13.03
C CYS A 324 -4.52 -0.31 -12.65
N ASP A 325 -3.39 -0.17 -11.95
CA ASP A 325 -2.81 1.13 -11.59
C ASP A 325 -1.30 1.09 -11.79
N ASP A 326 -0.84 1.75 -12.87
CA ASP A 326 0.57 1.71 -13.28
C ASP A 326 1.48 2.47 -12.30
N ALA A 327 0.96 3.52 -11.65
CA ALA A 327 1.74 4.29 -10.69
C ALA A 327 2.08 3.49 -9.42
N ALA A 328 1.21 2.54 -9.06
CA ALA A 328 1.41 1.66 -7.90
C ALA A 328 1.89 0.25 -8.27
N ASN A 329 2.11 -0.06 -9.56
CA ASN A 329 2.33 -1.43 -10.04
C ASN A 329 1.30 -2.42 -9.48
N ALA A 330 0.02 -2.03 -9.56
CA ALA A 330 -1.08 -2.75 -8.96
C ALA A 330 -2.06 -3.31 -10.00
N LEU A 331 -2.46 -4.56 -9.83
CA LEU A 331 -3.49 -5.24 -10.62
C LEU A 331 -4.70 -5.53 -9.73
N LEU A 332 -5.90 -5.26 -10.23
CA LEU A 332 -7.16 -5.66 -9.64
C LEU A 332 -7.74 -6.82 -10.44
N LEU A 333 -7.77 -7.99 -9.85
CA LEU A 333 -8.20 -9.24 -10.48
C LEU A 333 -9.49 -9.75 -9.83
N GLU A 334 -10.31 -10.49 -10.56
CA GLU A 334 -11.41 -11.23 -9.94
C GLU A 334 -10.87 -12.30 -8.97
N GLN A 335 -11.54 -12.51 -7.87
CA GLN A 335 -11.25 -13.64 -6.98
C GLN A 335 -11.92 -14.90 -7.52
N VAL A 336 -11.10 -15.85 -7.96
CA VAL A 336 -11.60 -17.16 -8.44
C VAL A 336 -12.20 -17.96 -7.28
N LYS A 337 -13.45 -18.41 -7.41
CA LYS A 337 -14.16 -19.23 -6.41
C LYS A 337 -14.76 -20.48 -7.04
N PRO A 338 -14.69 -21.66 -6.37
CA PRO A 338 -14.17 -21.92 -5.02
C PRO A 338 -12.65 -21.76 -4.88
N GLY A 339 -11.87 -21.76 -5.98
CA GLY A 339 -10.43 -21.51 -5.97
C GLY A 339 -9.59 -22.75 -5.60
N ASP A 340 -10.18 -23.94 -5.65
CA ASP A 340 -9.44 -25.20 -5.46
C ASP A 340 -8.40 -25.37 -6.58
N TYR A 341 -7.24 -25.93 -6.24
CA TYR A 341 -6.19 -26.22 -7.21
C TYR A 341 -6.58 -27.32 -8.19
N ALA A 342 -6.07 -27.22 -9.42
CA ALA A 342 -6.29 -28.26 -10.43
C ALA A 342 -5.75 -29.61 -9.98
N ARG A 343 -6.53 -30.67 -10.30
CA ARG A 343 -6.15 -32.06 -10.07
C ARG A 343 -6.16 -32.82 -11.39
N PHE A 344 -5.15 -33.64 -11.60
CA PHE A 344 -5.08 -34.44 -12.83
C PHE A 344 -6.22 -35.45 -12.94
N GLU A 345 -6.79 -35.86 -11.80
CA GLU A 345 -7.97 -36.72 -11.72
C GLU A 345 -9.23 -36.08 -12.29
N ASP A 346 -9.34 -34.74 -12.28
CA ASP A 346 -10.42 -33.98 -12.91
C ASP A 346 -10.22 -33.85 -14.45
N ASN A 347 -9.88 -34.96 -15.10
CA ASN A 347 -9.41 -35.04 -16.49
C ASN A 347 -10.29 -34.25 -17.48
N LEU A 348 -11.62 -34.32 -17.37
CA LEU A 348 -12.53 -33.63 -18.29
C LEU A 348 -12.43 -32.11 -18.15
N LEU A 349 -12.40 -31.56 -16.92
CA LEU A 349 -12.27 -30.13 -16.69
C LEU A 349 -10.90 -29.63 -17.10
N LEU A 350 -9.85 -30.39 -16.80
CA LEU A 350 -8.49 -30.06 -17.17
C LEU A 350 -8.29 -30.09 -18.70
N THR A 351 -8.90 -31.05 -19.40
CA THR A 351 -8.88 -31.10 -20.86
C THR A 351 -9.55 -29.86 -21.47
N ARG A 352 -10.72 -29.44 -20.97
CA ARG A 352 -11.40 -28.22 -21.42
C ARG A 352 -10.56 -26.96 -21.15
N PHE A 353 -9.86 -26.94 -20.02
CA PHE A 353 -8.93 -25.83 -19.74
C PHE A 353 -7.81 -25.76 -20.79
N TRP A 354 -7.16 -26.90 -21.09
CA TRP A 354 -6.11 -26.94 -22.10
C TRP A 354 -6.64 -26.67 -23.52
N ASP A 355 -7.86 -27.10 -23.85
CA ASP A 355 -8.53 -26.68 -25.08
C ASP A 355 -8.60 -25.14 -25.19
N SER A 356 -8.94 -24.48 -24.07
CA SER A 356 -9.01 -23.01 -24.01
C SER A 356 -7.63 -22.37 -24.11
N VAL A 357 -6.59 -22.96 -23.51
CA VAL A 357 -5.19 -22.47 -23.59
C VAL A 357 -4.73 -22.48 -25.03
N PHE A 358 -4.88 -23.62 -25.72
CA PHE A 358 -4.38 -23.76 -27.10
C PHE A 358 -5.22 -22.99 -28.13
N ALA A 359 -6.54 -22.90 -27.92
CA ALA A 359 -7.41 -22.08 -28.77
C ALA A 359 -7.25 -20.56 -28.54
N GLY A 360 -6.90 -20.16 -27.31
CA GLY A 360 -6.72 -18.77 -26.92
C GLY A 360 -5.30 -18.23 -27.10
N ALA A 361 -4.37 -19.05 -27.59
CA ALA A 361 -2.98 -18.66 -27.79
C ALA A 361 -2.84 -17.46 -28.75
N ALA A 362 -2.28 -16.36 -28.26
CA ALA A 362 -2.08 -15.14 -29.03
C ALA A 362 -0.64 -15.07 -29.55
N LEU A 363 -0.46 -14.80 -30.85
CA LEU A 363 0.85 -14.50 -31.40
C LEU A 363 1.47 -13.31 -30.65
N ALA A 364 2.74 -13.45 -30.30
CA ALA A 364 3.45 -12.44 -29.55
C ALA A 364 3.77 -11.22 -30.41
N ASP A 365 3.49 -10.03 -29.86
CA ASP A 365 4.06 -8.78 -30.34
C ASP A 365 5.50 -8.66 -29.81
N GLU A 366 6.44 -8.17 -30.63
CA GLU A 366 7.86 -8.05 -30.26
C GLU A 366 8.10 -7.22 -28.99
N ASN A 367 7.16 -6.37 -28.62
CA ASN A 367 7.23 -5.50 -27.44
C ASN A 367 6.58 -6.09 -26.17
N ARG A 368 6.04 -7.31 -26.21
CA ARG A 368 5.32 -7.91 -25.08
C ARG A 368 5.99 -9.19 -24.60
N GLY A 369 6.41 -9.19 -23.34
CA GLY A 369 7.02 -10.33 -22.69
C GLY A 369 8.53 -10.51 -23.00
N GLU A 370 9.24 -11.16 -22.09
CA GLU A 370 10.64 -11.55 -22.31
C GLU A 370 10.77 -12.64 -23.39
N ASP A 371 11.81 -12.54 -24.23
CA ASP A 371 12.13 -13.58 -25.20
C ASP A 371 12.82 -14.76 -24.48
N TYR A 372 12.15 -15.91 -24.43
CA TYR A 372 12.66 -17.10 -23.76
C TYR A 372 13.98 -17.60 -24.35
N ARG A 373 14.14 -17.50 -25.68
CA ARG A 373 15.38 -17.85 -26.38
C ARG A 373 16.55 -17.00 -25.91
N ALA A 374 16.35 -15.67 -25.84
CA ALA A 374 17.39 -14.77 -25.34
C ALA A 374 17.78 -15.11 -23.89
N GLY A 375 16.80 -15.43 -23.04
CA GLY A 375 17.04 -15.90 -21.67
C GLY A 375 17.84 -17.21 -21.59
N LEU A 376 17.56 -18.18 -22.44
CA LEU A 376 18.32 -19.44 -22.53
C LEU A 376 19.78 -19.17 -22.88
N TYR A 377 20.04 -18.37 -23.92
CA TYR A 377 21.40 -18.05 -24.36
C TYR A 377 22.19 -17.21 -23.35
N ALA A 378 21.52 -16.29 -22.64
CA ALA A 378 22.17 -15.54 -21.57
C ALA A 378 22.64 -16.46 -20.43
N ARG A 379 21.86 -17.50 -20.09
CA ARG A 379 22.23 -18.47 -19.06
C ARG A 379 23.37 -19.39 -19.52
N LEU A 380 23.35 -19.80 -20.78
CA LEU A 380 24.45 -20.57 -21.37
C LEU A 380 25.78 -19.80 -21.29
N GLN A 381 25.80 -18.53 -21.69
CA GLN A 381 27.00 -17.67 -21.60
C GLN A 381 27.45 -17.44 -20.15
N SER A 382 26.52 -17.36 -19.22
CA SER A 382 26.82 -17.18 -17.79
C SER A 382 27.37 -18.48 -17.18
N ALA A 383 26.86 -19.64 -17.58
CA ALA A 383 27.34 -20.94 -17.10
C ALA A 383 28.81 -21.20 -17.51
N GLU A 384 29.21 -20.76 -18.70
CA GLU A 384 30.60 -20.87 -19.17
C GLU A 384 31.62 -20.07 -18.33
N LYS A 385 31.16 -19.02 -17.63
CA LYS A 385 32.01 -18.13 -16.81
C LYS A 385 32.08 -18.52 -15.33
N LEU A 386 31.23 -19.44 -14.87
CA LEU A 386 31.18 -19.82 -13.45
C LEU A 386 32.07 -21.02 -13.15
N PRO A 387 33.03 -20.89 -12.20
CA PRO A 387 34.01 -21.98 -11.87
C PRO A 387 33.35 -23.27 -11.38
N TYR A 388 32.12 -23.22 -10.92
CA TYR A 388 31.35 -24.36 -10.37
C TYR A 388 30.36 -24.98 -11.36
N CYS A 389 30.15 -24.38 -12.53
CA CYS A 389 29.23 -24.86 -13.56
C CYS A 389 29.94 -25.61 -14.73
N SER A 390 31.22 -25.89 -14.62
CA SER A 390 31.94 -26.79 -15.52
C SER A 390 31.64 -28.25 -15.19
N GLY A 391 30.41 -28.68 -15.48
CA GLY A 391 29.90 -30.01 -15.15
C GLY A 391 28.59 -30.28 -15.89
N PRO A 392 27.79 -31.25 -15.45
CA PRO A 392 26.59 -31.73 -16.14
C PRO A 392 25.60 -30.63 -16.59
N ILE A 393 25.51 -29.54 -15.83
CA ILE A 393 24.54 -28.44 -16.13
C ILE A 393 24.93 -27.67 -17.40
N ALA A 394 26.21 -27.41 -17.63
CA ALA A 394 26.68 -26.73 -18.85
C ALA A 394 26.37 -27.59 -20.08
N GLU A 395 26.58 -28.91 -19.98
CA GLU A 395 26.26 -29.85 -21.06
C GLU A 395 24.75 -29.88 -21.36
N HIS A 396 23.91 -29.88 -20.31
CA HIS A 396 22.47 -29.81 -20.49
C HIS A 396 22.02 -28.51 -21.14
N LEU A 397 22.60 -27.35 -20.79
CA LEU A 397 22.29 -26.07 -21.44
C LEU A 397 22.76 -26.01 -22.91
N GLN A 398 23.94 -26.55 -23.22
CA GLN A 398 24.43 -26.64 -24.60
C GLN A 398 23.50 -27.53 -25.45
N PHE A 399 23.11 -28.69 -24.93
CA PHE A 399 22.16 -29.57 -25.63
C PHE A 399 20.79 -28.89 -25.75
N ALA A 400 20.32 -28.19 -24.72
CA ALA A 400 19.07 -27.43 -24.75
C ALA A 400 19.07 -26.34 -25.84
N ALA A 401 20.20 -25.62 -26.01
CA ALA A 401 20.34 -24.63 -27.05
C ALA A 401 20.31 -25.27 -28.45
N ALA A 402 21.02 -26.36 -28.66
CA ALA A 402 21.00 -27.11 -29.93
C ALA A 402 19.59 -27.65 -30.23
N LEU A 403 18.92 -28.15 -29.22
CA LEU A 403 17.54 -28.67 -29.30
C LEU A 403 16.54 -27.55 -29.65
N TYR A 404 16.73 -26.35 -29.11
CA TYR A 404 15.92 -25.19 -29.43
C TYR A 404 16.04 -24.82 -30.92
N GLU A 405 17.27 -24.75 -31.44
CA GLU A 405 17.51 -24.45 -32.84
C GLU A 405 16.92 -25.53 -33.78
N ARG A 406 17.00 -26.80 -33.39
CA ARG A 406 16.46 -27.91 -34.16
C ARG A 406 14.93 -27.88 -34.23
N CYS A 407 14.27 -27.72 -33.05
CA CYS A 407 12.83 -27.92 -32.93
C CYS A 407 12.01 -26.64 -33.04
N PHE A 408 12.59 -25.48 -32.75
CA PHE A 408 11.83 -24.24 -32.52
C PHE A 408 12.31 -23.01 -33.26
N ALA A 409 13.45 -23.04 -33.99
CA ALA A 409 14.00 -21.86 -34.65
C ALA A 409 13.04 -21.21 -35.67
N LYS A 410 12.11 -21.98 -36.24
CA LYS A 410 11.14 -21.51 -37.25
C LYS A 410 9.71 -21.46 -36.71
N GLU A 411 9.48 -21.86 -35.46
CA GLU A 411 8.16 -21.84 -34.86
C GLU A 411 7.73 -20.42 -34.50
N PRO A 412 6.44 -20.11 -34.66
CA PRO A 412 5.92 -18.82 -34.24
C PRO A 412 6.02 -18.66 -32.71
N LEU A 413 6.26 -17.41 -32.28
CA LEU A 413 6.30 -17.08 -30.87
C LEU A 413 4.91 -16.63 -30.40
N TYR A 414 4.50 -17.15 -29.25
CA TYR A 414 3.27 -16.81 -28.57
C TYR A 414 3.57 -16.11 -27.25
N LEU A 415 2.67 -15.22 -26.83
CA LEU A 415 2.69 -14.71 -25.48
C LEU A 415 2.11 -15.80 -24.57
N LEU A 416 2.96 -16.40 -23.76
CA LEU A 416 2.61 -17.51 -22.88
C LEU A 416 2.35 -17.00 -21.45
N HIS A 417 1.48 -17.70 -20.72
CA HIS A 417 1.39 -17.57 -19.27
C HIS A 417 2.76 -17.86 -18.61
N GLY A 418 3.40 -18.94 -19.06
CA GLY A 418 4.78 -19.26 -18.73
C GLY A 418 5.01 -19.88 -17.36
N ASP A 419 3.97 -20.06 -16.55
CA ASP A 419 4.05 -20.71 -15.23
C ASP A 419 2.78 -21.55 -14.94
N LEU A 420 2.21 -22.17 -15.97
CA LEU A 420 1.05 -23.06 -15.79
C LEU A 420 1.47 -24.33 -15.04
N HIS A 421 1.05 -24.41 -13.80
CA HIS A 421 1.12 -25.60 -12.97
C HIS A 421 -0.13 -25.66 -12.09
N GLU A 422 -0.37 -26.77 -11.41
CA GLU A 422 -1.60 -27.04 -10.68
C GLU A 422 -1.97 -25.97 -9.64
N TYR A 423 -1.01 -25.24 -9.07
CA TYR A 423 -1.29 -24.17 -8.11
C TYR A 423 -1.68 -22.85 -8.78
N ASN A 424 -1.34 -22.66 -10.06
CA ASN A 424 -1.72 -21.50 -10.84
C ASN A 424 -2.94 -21.78 -11.73
N ILE A 425 -3.55 -22.97 -11.60
CA ILE A 425 -4.79 -23.34 -12.27
C ILE A 425 -5.85 -23.59 -11.19
N LEU A 426 -6.82 -22.67 -11.12
CA LEU A 426 -7.83 -22.66 -10.05
C LEU A 426 -9.20 -23.03 -10.59
N LYS A 427 -9.97 -23.78 -9.82
CA LYS A 427 -11.36 -24.14 -10.12
C LYS A 427 -12.26 -22.92 -9.90
N GLY A 428 -12.84 -22.41 -10.96
CA GLY A 428 -13.88 -21.39 -10.97
C GLY A 428 -15.28 -21.99 -11.08
N ALA A 429 -16.28 -21.14 -11.15
CA ALA A 429 -17.68 -21.54 -11.27
C ALA A 429 -17.97 -22.35 -12.56
N ASN A 430 -17.29 -22.01 -13.66
CA ASN A 430 -17.53 -22.57 -14.99
C ASN A 430 -16.41 -23.50 -15.50
N GLY A 431 -15.41 -23.81 -14.68
CA GLY A 431 -14.25 -24.62 -15.05
C GLY A 431 -12.96 -24.08 -14.44
N TYR A 432 -11.83 -24.58 -14.93
CA TYR A 432 -10.53 -24.11 -14.51
C TYR A 432 -10.16 -22.79 -15.19
N VAL A 433 -9.48 -21.90 -14.46
CA VAL A 433 -8.89 -20.64 -14.93
C VAL A 433 -7.47 -20.49 -14.40
N ALA A 434 -6.61 -19.83 -15.17
CA ALA A 434 -5.22 -19.56 -14.79
C ALA A 434 -5.08 -18.22 -14.04
N VAL A 435 -4.10 -18.18 -13.15
CA VAL A 435 -3.70 -17.01 -12.35
C VAL A 435 -2.18 -16.94 -12.29
N ASP A 436 -1.63 -15.77 -11.96
CA ASP A 436 -0.20 -15.54 -11.67
C ASP A 436 0.75 -15.82 -12.86
N PRO A 437 0.55 -15.19 -14.03
CA PRO A 437 1.43 -15.38 -15.18
C PRO A 437 2.81 -14.75 -14.96
N ILE A 438 3.84 -15.35 -15.56
CA ILE A 438 5.17 -14.71 -15.70
C ILE A 438 5.21 -13.82 -16.94
N GLY A 439 4.70 -14.30 -18.04
CA GLY A 439 4.64 -13.59 -19.31
C GLY A 439 5.95 -13.60 -20.08
N PHE A 440 6.17 -14.61 -20.90
CA PHE A 440 7.29 -14.63 -21.83
C PHE A 440 6.85 -15.06 -23.25
N ARG A 441 7.71 -14.80 -24.23
CA ARG A 441 7.51 -15.18 -25.63
C ARG A 441 8.26 -16.45 -25.92
N ALA A 442 7.53 -17.49 -26.33
CA ALA A 442 8.11 -18.75 -26.74
C ALA A 442 7.19 -19.51 -27.70
N PRO A 443 7.67 -20.58 -28.35
CA PRO A 443 6.82 -21.54 -29.02
C PRO A 443 5.78 -22.15 -28.07
N LEU A 444 4.60 -22.47 -28.57
CA LEU A 444 3.44 -22.85 -27.78
C LEU A 444 3.68 -24.07 -26.87
N ALA A 445 4.55 -24.99 -27.29
CA ALA A 445 4.88 -26.19 -26.51
C ALA A 445 5.47 -25.88 -25.12
N PHE A 446 6.12 -24.73 -24.94
CA PHE A 446 6.66 -24.31 -23.64
C PHE A 446 5.59 -24.08 -22.57
N GLU A 447 4.34 -23.82 -22.96
CA GLU A 447 3.25 -23.66 -21.99
C GLU A 447 2.97 -24.92 -21.16
N THR A 448 3.29 -26.11 -21.72
CA THR A 448 3.08 -27.41 -21.05
C THR A 448 4.18 -27.77 -20.05
N SER A 449 5.36 -27.19 -20.19
CA SER A 449 6.59 -27.63 -19.51
C SER A 449 6.49 -27.58 -18.00
N ARG A 450 5.95 -26.48 -17.44
CA ARG A 450 5.81 -26.31 -15.98
C ARG A 450 4.82 -27.29 -15.37
N PHE A 451 3.72 -27.54 -16.06
CA PHE A 451 2.73 -28.52 -15.61
C PHE A 451 3.33 -29.93 -15.56
N ILE A 452 3.96 -30.36 -16.64
CA ILE A 452 4.58 -31.69 -16.74
C ILE A 452 5.65 -31.86 -15.68
N ARG A 453 6.57 -30.90 -15.57
CA ARG A 453 7.65 -30.92 -14.55
C ARG A 453 7.12 -31.10 -13.14
N ASN A 454 6.18 -30.24 -12.73
CA ASN A 454 5.67 -30.23 -11.37
C ASN A 454 4.86 -31.50 -11.07
N ASP A 455 4.07 -31.97 -12.01
CA ASP A 455 3.32 -33.22 -11.88
C ASP A 455 4.25 -34.42 -11.69
N VAL A 456 5.27 -34.58 -12.53
CA VAL A 456 6.23 -35.68 -12.45
C VAL A 456 7.03 -35.63 -11.14
N LEU A 457 7.52 -34.48 -10.73
CA LEU A 457 8.29 -34.34 -9.49
C LEU A 457 7.46 -34.69 -8.23
N ARG A 458 6.14 -34.46 -8.26
CA ARG A 458 5.23 -34.86 -7.17
C ARG A 458 4.89 -36.32 -7.18
N ASN A 459 4.66 -36.86 -8.34
CA ASN A 459 4.15 -38.19 -8.54
C ASN A 459 5.28 -39.20 -8.81
N ALA A 460 6.53 -38.89 -8.49
CA ALA A 460 7.71 -39.72 -8.71
C ALA A 460 7.57 -41.15 -8.15
N LYS A 461 6.74 -41.34 -7.13
CA LYS A 461 6.43 -42.68 -6.56
C LYS A 461 5.75 -43.63 -7.54
N PHE A 462 5.15 -43.14 -8.61
CA PHE A 462 4.50 -43.96 -9.66
C PHE A 462 5.43 -44.31 -10.84
N GLY A 463 6.71 -43.96 -10.75
CA GLY A 463 7.71 -44.16 -11.79
C GLY A 463 7.76 -43.01 -12.78
N THR A 464 8.92 -42.35 -12.86
CA THR A 464 9.15 -41.13 -13.68
C THR A 464 8.85 -41.38 -15.16
N ALA A 465 9.35 -42.48 -15.75
CA ALA A 465 9.17 -42.78 -17.15
C ALA A 465 7.70 -43.01 -17.53
N ALA A 466 6.97 -43.81 -16.73
CA ALA A 466 5.55 -44.05 -16.96
C ALA A 466 4.71 -42.79 -16.86
N ARG A 467 5.06 -41.89 -15.91
CA ARG A 467 4.35 -40.62 -15.74
C ARG A 467 4.65 -39.65 -16.89
N LEU A 468 5.88 -39.56 -17.36
CA LEU A 468 6.26 -38.79 -18.55
C LEU A 468 5.50 -39.29 -19.78
N SER A 469 5.48 -40.60 -20.06
CA SER A 469 4.74 -41.19 -21.19
C SER A 469 3.26 -40.78 -21.16
N LEU A 470 2.61 -40.91 -19.99
CA LEU A 470 1.22 -40.52 -19.83
C LEU A 470 0.97 -39.03 -20.14
N LEU A 471 1.85 -38.16 -19.70
CA LEU A 471 1.70 -36.73 -19.93
C LEU A 471 2.04 -36.34 -21.36
N PHE A 472 3.02 -36.96 -21.99
CA PHE A 472 3.32 -36.76 -23.41
C PHE A 472 2.17 -37.20 -24.29
N ASP A 473 1.57 -38.38 -24.02
CA ASP A 473 0.36 -38.84 -24.72
C ASP A 473 -0.83 -37.88 -24.49
N TYR A 474 -0.94 -37.33 -23.29
CA TYR A 474 -1.99 -36.36 -22.95
C TYR A 474 -1.86 -35.10 -23.77
N PHE A 475 -0.67 -34.46 -23.79
CA PHE A 475 -0.42 -33.22 -24.53
C PHE A 475 -0.24 -33.44 -26.04
N GLY A 476 0.07 -34.68 -26.46
CA GLY A 476 0.11 -35.08 -27.87
C GLY A 476 -1.22 -34.91 -28.62
N ARG A 477 -2.32 -34.64 -27.91
CA ARG A 477 -3.62 -34.27 -28.49
C ARG A 477 -3.63 -32.92 -29.18
N TRP A 478 -2.79 -31.99 -28.75
CA TRP A 478 -2.74 -30.62 -29.23
C TRP A 478 -1.44 -30.26 -29.95
N LEU A 479 -0.32 -30.89 -29.57
CA LEU A 479 1.02 -30.55 -30.00
C LEU A 479 1.81 -31.80 -30.42
N PRO A 480 2.77 -31.70 -31.33
CA PRO A 480 3.69 -32.79 -31.63
C PRO A 480 4.44 -33.21 -30.33
N VAL A 481 4.41 -34.49 -30.02
CA VAL A 481 5.04 -35.02 -28.80
C VAL A 481 6.51 -34.68 -28.69
N GLU A 482 7.23 -34.70 -29.82
CA GLU A 482 8.64 -34.30 -29.89
C GLU A 482 8.85 -32.85 -29.42
N GLN A 483 7.97 -31.91 -29.83
CA GLN A 483 8.03 -30.52 -29.38
C GLN A 483 7.72 -30.41 -27.88
N VAL A 484 6.77 -31.17 -27.34
CA VAL A 484 6.47 -31.18 -25.90
C VAL A 484 7.66 -31.70 -25.08
N GLN A 485 8.32 -32.78 -25.56
CA GLN A 485 9.52 -33.34 -24.93
C GLN A 485 10.69 -32.34 -24.98
N ALA A 486 10.93 -31.73 -26.14
CA ALA A 486 11.98 -30.74 -26.33
C ALA A 486 11.77 -29.51 -25.44
N ALA A 487 10.55 -28.96 -25.39
CA ALA A 487 10.23 -27.81 -24.55
C ALA A 487 10.42 -28.12 -23.06
N LEU A 488 9.97 -29.29 -22.60
CA LEU A 488 10.18 -29.74 -21.22
C LEU A 488 11.68 -29.85 -20.88
N TYR A 489 12.50 -30.44 -21.75
CA TYR A 489 13.92 -30.57 -21.55
C TYR A 489 14.61 -29.21 -21.42
N ILE A 490 14.28 -28.29 -22.31
CA ILE A 490 14.84 -26.94 -22.33
C ILE A 490 14.43 -26.16 -21.05
N ASP A 491 13.15 -26.21 -20.66
CA ASP A 491 12.68 -25.55 -19.42
C ASP A 491 13.31 -26.13 -18.17
N LEU A 492 13.46 -27.45 -18.11
CA LEU A 492 14.16 -28.13 -17.01
C LEU A 492 15.63 -27.71 -16.93
N SER A 493 16.34 -27.62 -18.06
CA SER A 493 17.75 -27.20 -18.10
C SER A 493 17.91 -25.77 -17.55
N VAL A 494 17.06 -24.85 -17.99
CA VAL A 494 17.03 -23.46 -17.52
C VAL A 494 16.66 -23.38 -16.02
N THR A 495 15.68 -24.14 -15.58
CA THR A 495 15.23 -24.12 -14.19
C THR A 495 16.30 -24.74 -13.25
N THR A 496 16.94 -25.84 -13.68
CA THR A 496 18.02 -26.47 -12.92
C THR A 496 19.22 -25.53 -12.76
N TYR A 497 19.58 -24.80 -13.82
CA TYR A 497 20.61 -23.77 -13.74
C TYR A 497 20.25 -22.68 -12.72
N ASN A 498 19.02 -22.14 -12.74
CA ASN A 498 18.58 -21.13 -11.80
C ASN A 498 18.62 -21.65 -10.35
N SER A 499 18.19 -22.90 -10.12
CA SER A 499 18.20 -23.57 -8.81
C SER A 499 19.62 -23.64 -8.20
N VAL A 500 20.60 -23.99 -9.01
CA VAL A 500 22.02 -24.01 -8.58
C VAL A 500 22.55 -22.61 -8.31
N TYR A 501 22.18 -21.63 -9.13
CA TYR A 501 22.61 -20.24 -8.95
C TYR A 501 22.01 -19.61 -7.70
N GLU A 502 20.77 -19.92 -7.36
CA GLU A 502 20.04 -19.42 -6.18
C GLU A 502 20.36 -20.17 -4.88
N ASN A 503 21.29 -21.14 -4.91
CA ASN A 503 21.65 -22.00 -3.77
C ASN A 503 20.45 -22.75 -3.15
N GLU A 504 19.58 -23.29 -4.00
CA GLU A 504 18.52 -24.20 -3.54
C GLU A 504 19.12 -25.48 -2.92
N THR A 505 18.28 -26.26 -2.24
CA THR A 505 18.78 -27.44 -1.53
C THR A 505 19.40 -28.46 -2.50
N PRO A 506 20.53 -29.09 -2.16
CA PRO A 506 21.17 -30.11 -3.01
C PRO A 506 20.19 -31.21 -3.48
N ARG A 507 19.23 -31.57 -2.64
CA ARG A 507 18.24 -32.61 -2.93
C ARG A 507 17.26 -32.24 -4.06
N GLU A 508 16.88 -30.96 -4.16
CA GLU A 508 15.99 -30.49 -5.24
C GLU A 508 16.75 -30.45 -6.56
N THR A 509 17.99 -29.99 -6.55
CA THR A 509 18.87 -29.99 -7.72
C THR A 509 19.11 -31.41 -8.24
N GLU A 510 19.40 -32.40 -7.37
CA GLU A 510 19.58 -33.80 -7.74
C GLU A 510 18.31 -34.40 -8.39
N ARG A 511 17.15 -34.07 -7.86
CA ARG A 511 15.87 -34.54 -8.46
C ARG A 511 15.63 -33.95 -9.84
N MET A 512 15.97 -32.68 -10.06
CA MET A 512 15.85 -32.05 -11.37
C MET A 512 16.86 -32.61 -12.38
N LEU A 513 18.11 -32.87 -11.97
CA LEU A 513 19.11 -33.54 -12.81
C LEU A 513 18.64 -34.95 -13.20
N SER A 514 18.15 -35.74 -12.26
CA SER A 514 17.58 -37.08 -12.55
C SER A 514 16.42 -37.02 -13.56
N LEU A 515 15.58 -35.98 -13.49
CA LEU A 515 14.49 -35.79 -14.43
C LEU A 515 15.01 -35.36 -15.82
N LEU A 516 16.01 -34.50 -15.87
CA LEU A 516 16.71 -34.12 -17.12
C LEU A 516 17.26 -35.33 -17.85
N ASP A 517 17.98 -36.21 -17.13
CA ASP A 517 18.53 -37.44 -17.70
C ASP A 517 17.43 -38.37 -18.25
N ALA A 518 16.33 -38.52 -17.52
CA ALA A 518 15.20 -39.34 -17.97
C ALA A 518 14.52 -38.79 -19.25
N VAL A 519 14.37 -37.45 -19.36
CA VAL A 519 13.80 -36.81 -20.56
C VAL A 519 14.77 -36.89 -21.72
N ARG A 520 16.09 -36.74 -21.47
CA ARG A 520 17.15 -36.83 -22.50
C ARG A 520 17.20 -38.23 -23.13
N ALA A 521 17.09 -39.28 -22.33
CA ALA A 521 17.05 -40.65 -22.82
C ALA A 521 15.91 -40.87 -23.82
N GLY A 522 14.70 -40.36 -23.55
CA GLY A 522 13.56 -40.44 -24.46
C GLY A 522 13.70 -39.63 -25.75
N LEU A 523 14.53 -38.56 -25.75
CA LEU A 523 14.83 -37.78 -26.94
C LEU A 523 15.88 -38.45 -27.84
N ALA A 524 16.81 -39.22 -27.26
CA ALA A 524 17.84 -39.96 -28.00
C ALA A 524 17.31 -41.20 -28.70
N ASP A 525 16.27 -41.83 -28.17
CA ASP A 525 15.62 -43.01 -28.81
C ASP A 525 14.81 -42.63 -30.07
N ASN A 526 14.60 -41.35 -30.33
CA ASN A 526 13.89 -40.82 -31.53
C ASN A 526 14.86 -40.27 -32.60
N GLU A 527 16.18 -40.36 -32.43
CA GLU A 527 17.20 -40.08 -33.44
C GLU A 527 17.55 -41.38 -34.20
#